data_37bb673b7b2950337636a355f7ae28ba
#
_entry.id   37bb673b7b2950337636a355f7ae28ba
#
_cell.length_a   1.000
_cell.length_b   1.000
_cell.length_c   1.000
_cell.angle_alpha   90.00
_cell.angle_beta   90.00
_cell.angle_gamma   90.00
#
_symmetry.space_group_name_H-M   'P 1'
#
loop_
_entity.id
_entity.type
_entity.pdbx_description
1 polymer ?
#
loop_
_entity_poly.entity_id
_entity_poly.type
_entity_poly.pdbx_seq_one_letter_code
_entity_poly.pdbx_strand_id
1 'polypeptide(L)'
;MVKFSVVALSFFIFFSPAGQAASQKSAPSLPAPIQKALNSCKVPKGDFSLSVIPLTDKGTVLKFNSAAPRVPASSAKVITSAAALQLLGPAKVWTTRFISAEEPDKNGVLSGDLYLVGHGAPSMTIERFWLLVDNLRARGVKEIKGNIIADRSHFDVAPHDPFAFDGEGNRPYNLGPDALMVNSRSFFIKIRPDKEAGVAYLYPEPRIAGVKLPESIPLSKEGCGAWRKQINPDFSNPLKPAFKGKFPLKCGPKDYFYTSLSADQYLQVVFADMWKKAGGTWKGKVVQGKLPDDSDDYKVLASSYSEPLTKLVYNMNKYSDNIIARQLFLALAKTQKDEPKNLEGARAAVYEWAASLKIPPSSLKIDNGSGLSRTTAISTDAFVTVLKHMWNAPQMPEFVSSLPISGVDGTMRKRHVA
;
A
#
# COMPACT_ATOMS: atom_id res chain seq x y z
N MET A 1 26.17 -71.05 -34.74
CA MET A 1 25.49 -71.77 -33.64
C MET A 1 24.61 -70.81 -32.93
N VAL A 2 23.29 -70.81 -33.21
CA VAL A 2 22.28 -69.95 -32.63
C VAL A 2 21.54 -70.76 -31.58
N LYS A 3 21.54 -70.33 -30.32
CA LYS A 3 20.73 -70.99 -29.29
C LYS A 3 19.44 -70.15 -29.07
N PHE A 4 18.33 -70.77 -29.42
CA PHE A 4 17.00 -70.32 -29.07
C PHE A 4 16.72 -70.65 -27.59
N SER A 5 16.33 -69.69 -26.78
CA SER A 5 15.73 -69.89 -25.45
C SER A 5 14.26 -69.58 -25.54
N VAL A 6 13.46 -70.60 -25.21
CA VAL A 6 12.00 -70.53 -25.11
C VAL A 6 11.64 -69.84 -23.77
N VAL A 7 10.86 -68.77 -23.84
CA VAL A 7 10.26 -68.14 -22.66
C VAL A 7 8.83 -68.61 -22.52
N ALA A 8 8.56 -69.37 -21.45
CA ALA A 8 7.20 -69.81 -21.07
C ALA A 8 6.43 -68.62 -20.45
N LEU A 9 5.30 -68.28 -21.07
CA LEU A 9 4.38 -67.26 -20.58
C LEU A 9 3.38 -67.90 -19.58
N SER A 10 3.58 -67.66 -18.29
CA SER A 10 2.62 -68.09 -17.25
C SER A 10 1.56 -67.01 -17.04
N PHE A 11 0.33 -67.27 -17.40
CA PHE A 11 -0.82 -66.41 -17.09
C PHE A 11 -1.18 -66.55 -15.61
N PHE A 12 -0.97 -65.48 -14.79
CA PHE A 12 -1.57 -65.35 -13.47
C PHE A 12 -2.86 -64.54 -13.60
N ILE A 13 -3.97 -65.19 -13.37
CA ILE A 13 -5.28 -64.56 -13.19
C ILE A 13 -5.35 -64.01 -11.75
N PHE A 14 -5.21 -62.68 -11.59
CA PHE A 14 -5.49 -62.03 -10.33
C PHE A 14 -7.00 -61.77 -10.20
N PHE A 15 -7.65 -62.45 -9.29
CA PHE A 15 -8.94 -62.08 -8.79
C PHE A 15 -8.75 -60.82 -7.95
N SER A 16 -9.23 -59.67 -8.41
CA SER A 16 -9.37 -58.46 -7.59
C SER A 16 -10.56 -58.61 -6.66
N PRO A 17 -10.40 -58.47 -5.32
CA PRO A 17 -11.55 -58.37 -4.45
C PRO A 17 -12.30 -57.09 -4.77
N ALA A 18 -13.64 -57.20 -4.76
CA ALA A 18 -14.57 -56.07 -5.00
C ALA A 18 -14.19 -54.88 -4.17
N GLY A 19 -13.86 -53.74 -4.87
CA GLY A 19 -13.54 -52.50 -4.23
C GLY A 19 -14.70 -52.02 -3.34
N GLN A 20 -14.44 -51.86 -2.07
CA GLN A 20 -15.26 -51.07 -1.19
C GLN A 20 -15.31 -49.65 -1.80
N ALA A 21 -16.49 -49.26 -2.27
CA ALA A 21 -16.75 -47.88 -2.67
C ALA A 21 -16.39 -46.95 -1.50
N ALA A 22 -15.32 -46.20 -1.66
CA ALA A 22 -14.98 -45.14 -0.72
C ALA A 22 -16.22 -44.24 -0.60
N SER A 23 -16.82 -44.22 0.56
CA SER A 23 -17.91 -43.30 0.90
C SER A 23 -17.46 -41.90 0.52
N GLN A 24 -18.02 -41.32 -0.53
CA GLN A 24 -17.91 -39.91 -0.83
C GLN A 24 -18.47 -39.16 0.37
N LYS A 25 -17.57 -38.66 1.24
CA LYS A 25 -17.97 -37.70 2.27
C LYS A 25 -18.63 -36.54 1.54
N SER A 26 -19.94 -36.45 1.67
CA SER A 26 -20.73 -35.32 1.15
C SER A 26 -20.01 -34.03 1.55
N ALA A 27 -19.80 -33.12 0.58
CA ALA A 27 -19.23 -31.82 0.88
C ALA A 27 -19.99 -31.19 2.06
N PRO A 28 -19.31 -30.64 3.08
CA PRO A 28 -19.98 -30.09 4.25
C PRO A 28 -21.02 -29.08 3.83
N SER A 29 -22.28 -29.29 4.20
CA SER A 29 -23.38 -28.38 3.91
C SER A 29 -23.16 -27.07 4.67
N LEU A 30 -23.35 -25.93 4.00
CA LEU A 30 -23.31 -24.63 4.66
C LEU A 30 -24.44 -24.55 5.72
N PRO A 31 -24.20 -23.91 6.87
CA PRO A 31 -25.24 -23.61 7.84
C PRO A 31 -26.44 -22.90 7.19
N ALA A 32 -27.65 -23.27 7.59
CA ALA A 32 -28.90 -22.77 7.00
C ALA A 32 -28.98 -21.22 6.93
N PRO A 33 -28.54 -20.43 7.94
CA PRO A 33 -28.51 -18.98 7.85
C PRO A 33 -27.61 -18.45 6.73
N ILE A 34 -26.43 -19.05 6.54
CA ILE A 34 -25.49 -18.67 5.48
C ILE A 34 -26.09 -19.00 4.11
N GLN A 35 -26.69 -20.16 3.97
CA GLN A 35 -27.35 -20.60 2.75
C GLN A 35 -28.49 -19.63 2.35
N LYS A 36 -29.33 -19.25 3.35
CA LYS A 36 -30.39 -18.25 3.17
C LYS A 36 -29.83 -16.89 2.72
N ALA A 37 -28.74 -16.42 3.35
CA ALA A 37 -28.11 -15.16 2.98
C ALA A 37 -27.55 -15.18 1.55
N LEU A 38 -26.86 -16.25 1.13
CA LEU A 38 -26.36 -16.40 -0.24
C LEU A 38 -27.50 -16.37 -1.26
N ASN A 39 -28.62 -17.07 -0.98
CA ASN A 39 -29.77 -17.08 -1.85
C ASN A 39 -30.42 -15.69 -1.97
N SER A 40 -30.60 -14.98 -0.86
CA SER A 40 -31.18 -13.63 -0.85
C SER A 40 -30.30 -12.61 -1.58
N CYS A 41 -28.98 -12.75 -1.51
CA CYS A 41 -28.02 -11.91 -2.24
C CYS A 41 -27.75 -12.40 -3.68
N LYS A 42 -28.36 -13.50 -4.11
CA LYS A 42 -28.17 -14.12 -5.44
C LYS A 42 -26.70 -14.47 -5.71
N VAL A 43 -25.94 -14.87 -4.67
CA VAL A 43 -24.54 -15.30 -4.80
C VAL A 43 -24.49 -16.78 -5.13
N PRO A 44 -23.94 -17.20 -6.28
CA PRO A 44 -23.77 -18.62 -6.59
C PRO A 44 -22.88 -19.32 -5.54
N LYS A 45 -23.25 -20.54 -5.14
CA LYS A 45 -22.43 -21.31 -4.17
C LYS A 45 -21.01 -21.54 -4.67
N GLY A 46 -20.81 -21.65 -5.97
CA GLY A 46 -19.49 -21.78 -6.59
C GLY A 46 -18.58 -20.56 -6.36
N ASP A 47 -19.18 -19.37 -6.18
CA ASP A 47 -18.44 -18.11 -5.99
C ASP A 47 -18.20 -17.76 -4.52
N PHE A 48 -18.63 -18.61 -3.60
CA PHE A 48 -18.48 -18.44 -2.17
C PHE A 48 -17.47 -19.45 -1.58
N SER A 49 -16.61 -18.98 -0.69
CA SER A 49 -15.68 -19.80 0.09
C SER A 49 -15.73 -19.41 1.55
N LEU A 50 -15.63 -20.39 2.44
CA LEU A 50 -15.65 -20.21 3.87
C LEU A 50 -14.66 -21.15 4.55
N SER A 51 -13.90 -20.63 5.50
CA SER A 51 -13.12 -21.40 6.47
C SER A 51 -13.34 -20.83 7.86
N VAL A 52 -13.78 -21.64 8.78
CA VAL A 52 -13.85 -21.35 10.22
C VAL A 52 -13.05 -22.41 10.93
N ILE A 53 -12.04 -22.00 11.67
CA ILE A 53 -11.22 -22.92 12.46
C ILE A 53 -11.12 -22.39 13.90
N PRO A 54 -11.05 -23.27 14.90
CA PRO A 54 -10.81 -22.86 16.27
C PRO A 54 -9.35 -22.37 16.43
N LEU A 55 -9.16 -21.39 17.29
CA LEU A 55 -7.81 -20.94 17.68
C LEU A 55 -7.15 -21.93 18.66
N THR A 56 -7.95 -22.69 19.39
CA THR A 56 -7.54 -23.79 20.26
C THR A 56 -7.72 -25.14 19.54
N ASP A 57 -7.24 -26.23 20.16
CA ASP A 57 -7.36 -27.56 19.56
C ASP A 57 -8.78 -28.15 19.66
N LYS A 58 -9.68 -27.47 20.40
CA LYS A 58 -11.10 -27.88 20.57
C LYS A 58 -12.00 -26.88 19.84
N GLY A 59 -12.95 -27.40 19.08
CA GLY A 59 -13.96 -26.58 18.40
C GLY A 59 -14.36 -27.10 17.03
N THR A 60 -15.38 -26.47 16.45
CA THR A 60 -15.93 -26.86 15.15
C THR A 60 -15.06 -26.33 14.03
N VAL A 61 -14.72 -27.16 13.06
CA VAL A 61 -14.12 -26.79 11.79
C VAL A 61 -15.20 -26.80 10.73
N LEU A 62 -15.37 -25.65 10.05
CA LEU A 62 -16.28 -25.52 8.91
C LEU A 62 -15.49 -25.04 7.70
N LYS A 63 -15.50 -25.83 6.63
CA LYS A 63 -14.83 -25.50 5.37
C LYS A 63 -15.80 -25.70 4.21
N PHE A 64 -15.88 -24.71 3.33
CA PHE A 64 -16.67 -24.78 2.11
C PHE A 64 -15.92 -24.07 0.99
N ASN A 65 -15.63 -24.76 -0.10
CA ASN A 65 -14.78 -24.28 -1.20
C ASN A 65 -13.47 -23.62 -0.72
N SER A 66 -12.95 -24.07 0.43
CA SER A 66 -11.93 -23.37 1.19
C SER A 66 -10.56 -23.34 0.52
N ALA A 67 -10.26 -24.34 -0.32
CA ALA A 67 -9.03 -24.42 -1.11
C ALA A 67 -9.07 -23.57 -2.39
N ALA A 68 -10.25 -23.13 -2.82
CA ALA A 68 -10.40 -22.35 -4.06
C ALA A 68 -9.86 -20.92 -3.87
N PRO A 69 -8.81 -20.50 -4.62
CA PRO A 69 -8.31 -19.14 -4.55
C PRO A 69 -9.32 -18.16 -5.15
N ARG A 70 -9.50 -17.02 -4.48
CA ARG A 70 -10.39 -15.94 -4.92
C ARG A 70 -9.68 -14.60 -4.84
N VAL A 71 -10.16 -13.62 -5.59
CA VAL A 71 -9.66 -12.23 -5.53
C VAL A 71 -10.01 -11.64 -4.16
N PRO A 72 -9.03 -11.40 -3.27
CA PRO A 72 -9.29 -11.01 -1.89
C PRO A 72 -9.55 -9.51 -1.72
N ALA A 73 -9.33 -8.71 -2.76
CA ALA A 73 -9.23 -7.25 -2.66
C ALA A 73 -8.28 -6.85 -1.52
N SER A 74 -8.62 -5.84 -0.74
CA SER A 74 -7.77 -5.34 0.35
C SER A 74 -7.53 -6.33 1.50
N SER A 75 -8.25 -7.46 1.56
CA SER A 75 -7.92 -8.51 2.53
C SER A 75 -6.53 -9.12 2.29
N ALA A 76 -5.95 -8.98 1.09
CA ALA A 76 -4.56 -9.35 0.81
C ALA A 76 -3.55 -8.68 1.77
N LYS A 77 -3.87 -7.50 2.32
CA LYS A 77 -3.04 -6.79 3.28
C LYS A 77 -2.82 -7.56 4.59
N VAL A 78 -3.70 -8.49 4.92
CA VAL A 78 -3.50 -9.43 6.04
C VAL A 78 -2.24 -10.27 5.83
N ILE A 79 -2.02 -10.76 4.60
CA ILE A 79 -0.81 -11.52 4.25
C ILE A 79 0.41 -10.60 4.31
N THR A 80 0.32 -9.41 3.70
CA THR A 80 1.42 -8.44 3.68
C THR A 80 1.82 -8.00 5.09
N SER A 81 0.85 -7.73 5.97
CA SER A 81 1.12 -7.32 7.36
C SER A 81 1.75 -8.43 8.19
N ALA A 82 1.25 -9.67 8.06
CA ALA A 82 1.80 -10.81 8.76
C ALA A 82 3.25 -11.10 8.33
N ALA A 83 3.50 -11.15 7.00
CA ALA A 83 4.84 -11.34 6.46
C ALA A 83 5.79 -10.20 6.91
N ALA A 84 5.34 -8.95 6.85
CA ALA A 84 6.17 -7.81 7.25
C ALA A 84 6.55 -7.84 8.73
N LEU A 85 5.61 -8.11 9.63
CA LEU A 85 5.87 -8.19 11.07
C LEU A 85 6.87 -9.30 11.41
N GLN A 86 6.82 -10.44 10.70
CA GLN A 86 7.72 -11.56 10.94
C GLN A 86 9.08 -11.43 10.28
N LEU A 87 9.13 -10.94 9.04
CA LEU A 87 10.37 -10.89 8.27
C LEU A 87 11.21 -9.64 8.55
N LEU A 88 10.57 -8.50 8.85
CA LEU A 88 11.26 -7.23 9.10
C LEU A 88 11.35 -6.90 10.60
N GLY A 89 10.50 -7.49 11.41
CA GLY A 89 10.38 -7.20 12.83
C GLY A 89 9.56 -5.94 13.15
N PRO A 90 8.86 -5.91 14.30
CA PRO A 90 7.91 -4.86 14.66
C PRO A 90 8.53 -3.47 14.84
N ALA A 91 9.80 -3.40 15.23
CA ALA A 91 10.53 -2.16 15.48
C ALA A 91 11.22 -1.56 14.22
N LYS A 92 11.09 -2.20 13.05
CA LYS A 92 11.70 -1.71 11.81
C LYS A 92 11.28 -0.27 11.51
N VAL A 93 12.26 0.59 11.22
CA VAL A 93 12.10 1.95 10.73
C VAL A 93 12.85 2.13 9.41
N TRP A 94 12.45 3.11 8.63
CA TRP A 94 13.09 3.53 7.38
C TRP A 94 13.62 4.94 7.51
N THR A 95 14.65 5.26 6.72
CA THR A 95 15.29 6.57 6.73
C THR A 95 15.05 7.32 5.42
N THR A 96 15.02 8.64 5.51
CA THR A 96 15.14 9.58 4.37
C THR A 96 16.16 10.63 4.78
N ARG A 97 17.11 10.96 3.91
CA ARG A 97 18.25 11.80 4.27
C ARG A 97 18.53 12.87 3.24
N PHE A 98 18.94 14.05 3.73
CA PHE A 98 19.69 15.00 2.94
C PHE A 98 21.19 14.73 3.08
N ILE A 99 21.85 14.56 1.94
CA ILE A 99 23.29 14.22 1.86
C ILE A 99 23.94 15.18 0.87
N SER A 100 25.14 15.64 1.17
CA SER A 100 25.93 16.54 0.31
C SER A 100 27.39 16.11 0.32
N ALA A 101 28.09 16.38 -0.79
CA ALA A 101 29.54 16.18 -0.87
C ALA A 101 30.31 17.10 0.09
N GLU A 102 29.71 18.22 0.50
CA GLU A 102 30.34 19.24 1.33
C GLU A 102 29.44 19.66 2.51
N GLU A 103 30.04 20.20 3.56
CA GLU A 103 29.33 20.94 4.60
C GLU A 103 29.02 22.37 4.09
N PRO A 104 28.00 23.05 4.67
CA PRO A 104 27.75 24.45 4.35
C PRO A 104 28.98 25.29 4.75
N ASP A 105 29.31 26.31 3.95
CA ASP A 105 30.36 27.25 4.25
C ASP A 105 30.03 28.09 5.52
N LYS A 106 30.97 28.97 5.94
CA LYS A 106 30.76 29.86 7.10
C LYS A 106 29.56 30.81 6.99
N ASN A 107 29.03 31.02 5.79
CA ASN A 107 27.84 31.81 5.55
C ASN A 107 26.55 30.94 5.47
N GLY A 108 26.70 29.63 5.51
CA GLY A 108 25.61 28.67 5.39
C GLY A 108 25.24 28.33 3.94
N VAL A 109 26.18 28.47 3.01
CA VAL A 109 25.96 28.21 1.59
C VAL A 109 26.46 26.81 1.21
N LEU A 110 25.60 26.02 0.56
CA LEU A 110 25.95 24.80 -0.17
C LEU A 110 26.11 25.16 -1.66
N SER A 111 27.33 25.00 -2.17
CA SER A 111 27.65 25.36 -3.57
C SER A 111 27.27 24.26 -4.56
N GLY A 112 27.34 22.99 -4.15
CA GLY A 112 27.00 21.83 -4.94
C GLY A 112 25.54 21.38 -4.83
N ASP A 113 25.25 20.22 -5.43
CA ASP A 113 23.95 19.58 -5.38
C ASP A 113 23.68 18.97 -3.98
N LEU A 114 22.40 18.91 -3.61
CA LEU A 114 21.94 18.30 -2.37
C LEU A 114 21.11 17.05 -2.71
N TYR A 115 21.58 15.89 -2.30
CA TYR A 115 20.91 14.62 -2.52
C TYR A 115 19.82 14.41 -1.48
N LEU A 116 18.61 14.10 -1.92
CA LEU A 116 17.53 13.62 -1.07
C LEU A 116 17.32 12.13 -1.35
N VAL A 117 17.86 11.31 -0.44
CA VAL A 117 17.93 9.85 -0.59
C VAL A 117 16.77 9.19 0.15
N GLY A 118 15.92 8.48 -0.60
CA GLY A 118 14.78 7.73 -0.09
C GLY A 118 15.07 6.24 0.02
N HIS A 119 14.85 5.66 1.20
CA HIS A 119 15.01 4.21 1.43
C HIS A 119 13.66 3.49 1.51
N GLY A 120 12.66 3.93 0.75
CA GLY A 120 11.36 3.27 0.67
C GLY A 120 10.49 3.43 1.92
N ALA A 121 10.61 4.54 2.65
CA ALA A 121 9.77 4.81 3.82
C ALA A 121 8.28 4.70 3.46
N PRO A 122 7.50 3.79 4.10
CA PRO A 122 6.11 3.55 3.72
C PRO A 122 5.17 4.73 3.95
N SER A 123 5.56 5.65 4.81
CA SER A 123 4.79 6.85 5.13
C SER A 123 5.72 7.99 5.56
N MET A 124 6.17 8.79 4.59
CA MET A 124 6.77 10.09 4.83
C MET A 124 5.67 11.13 4.79
N THR A 125 5.10 11.49 5.95
CA THR A 125 4.04 12.51 6.03
C THR A 125 4.59 13.91 5.75
N ILE A 126 3.68 14.87 5.51
CA ILE A 126 4.08 16.25 5.26
C ILE A 126 4.79 16.88 6.46
N GLU A 127 4.39 16.53 7.69
CA GLU A 127 4.98 17.01 8.94
C GLU A 127 6.40 16.46 9.13
N ARG A 128 6.63 15.17 8.79
CA ARG A 128 7.97 14.57 8.84
C ARG A 128 8.89 15.18 7.80
N PHE A 129 8.38 15.46 6.62
CA PHE A 129 9.15 16.13 5.58
C PHE A 129 9.45 17.58 5.96
N TRP A 130 8.49 18.30 6.52
CA TRP A 130 8.72 19.63 7.07
C TRP A 130 9.83 19.61 8.13
N LEU A 131 9.77 18.69 9.10
CA LEU A 131 10.82 18.57 10.12
C LEU A 131 12.19 18.23 9.53
N LEU A 132 12.24 17.39 8.49
CA LEU A 132 13.48 17.09 7.78
C LEU A 132 14.08 18.33 7.12
N VAL A 133 13.26 19.18 6.51
CA VAL A 133 13.66 20.48 5.92
C VAL A 133 14.10 21.46 7.02
N ASP A 134 13.41 21.50 8.14
CA ASP A 134 13.77 22.36 9.28
C ASP A 134 15.09 21.93 9.92
N ASN A 135 15.34 20.63 10.05
CA ASN A 135 16.62 20.07 10.52
C ASN A 135 17.80 20.45 9.59
N LEU A 136 17.56 20.53 8.27
CA LEU A 136 18.56 21.02 7.33
C LEU A 136 18.88 22.50 7.58
N ARG A 137 17.87 23.33 7.91
CA ARG A 137 18.08 24.71 8.36
C ARG A 137 18.85 24.79 9.67
N ALA A 138 18.49 23.97 10.63
CA ALA A 138 19.15 23.91 11.95
C ALA A 138 20.62 23.49 11.85
N ARG A 139 20.97 22.67 10.84
CA ARG A 139 22.36 22.31 10.50
C ARG A 139 23.20 23.51 10.02
N GLY A 140 22.59 24.64 9.78
CA GLY A 140 23.26 25.87 9.36
C GLY A 140 23.13 26.19 7.86
N VAL A 141 22.47 25.33 7.07
CA VAL A 141 22.25 25.62 5.64
C VAL A 141 21.27 26.80 5.49
N LYS A 142 21.67 27.83 4.74
CA LYS A 142 20.86 29.03 4.47
C LYS A 142 20.55 29.17 2.98
N GLU A 143 21.49 28.82 2.13
CA GLU A 143 21.37 28.87 0.68
C GLU A 143 21.82 27.56 0.05
N ILE A 144 21.07 27.06 -0.92
CA ILE A 144 21.42 25.94 -1.77
C ILE A 144 21.54 26.47 -3.19
N LYS A 145 22.76 26.42 -3.78
CA LYS A 145 23.01 26.88 -5.15
C LYS A 145 22.76 25.81 -6.20
N GLY A 146 23.00 24.55 -5.84
CA GLY A 146 22.79 23.39 -6.70
C GLY A 146 21.32 22.93 -6.76
N ASN A 147 21.12 21.77 -7.36
CA ASN A 147 19.84 21.10 -7.46
C ASN A 147 19.55 20.22 -6.24
N ILE A 148 18.31 19.80 -6.09
CA ILE A 148 17.94 18.66 -5.24
C ILE A 148 17.93 17.41 -6.12
N ILE A 149 18.87 16.52 -5.88
CA ILE A 149 18.94 15.23 -6.57
C ILE A 149 18.05 14.23 -5.81
N ALA A 150 16.94 13.86 -6.43
CA ALA A 150 15.97 12.94 -5.84
C ALA A 150 16.39 11.48 -6.12
N ASP A 151 16.99 10.85 -5.13
CA ASP A 151 17.46 9.47 -5.23
C ASP A 151 16.36 8.49 -4.80
N ARG A 152 15.89 7.70 -5.78
CA ARG A 152 14.88 6.65 -5.63
C ARG A 152 15.43 5.26 -5.94
N SER A 153 16.75 5.14 -6.08
CA SER A 153 17.45 3.92 -6.52
C SER A 153 17.25 2.72 -5.60
N HIS A 154 16.74 2.94 -4.38
CA HIS A 154 16.41 1.86 -3.44
C HIS A 154 15.35 0.89 -3.99
N PHE A 155 14.50 1.32 -4.93
CA PHE A 155 13.53 0.47 -5.61
C PHE A 155 13.82 0.40 -7.11
N ASP A 156 13.82 -0.83 -7.63
CA ASP A 156 13.78 -1.10 -9.06
C ASP A 156 12.36 -1.62 -9.41
N VAL A 157 11.53 -0.70 -9.87
CA VAL A 157 10.15 -0.98 -10.23
C VAL A 157 9.80 -0.35 -11.57
N ALA A 158 9.09 -1.11 -12.40
CA ALA A 158 8.60 -0.62 -13.67
C ALA A 158 7.69 0.63 -13.48
N PRO A 159 7.62 1.52 -14.47
CA PRO A 159 6.69 2.64 -14.45
C PRO A 159 5.26 2.17 -14.16
N HIS A 160 4.60 2.84 -13.22
CA HIS A 160 3.25 2.51 -12.81
C HIS A 160 2.24 3.48 -13.43
N ASP A 161 1.26 2.94 -14.18
CA ASP A 161 0.12 3.73 -14.65
C ASP A 161 -0.99 3.75 -13.58
N PRO A 162 -1.24 4.89 -12.92
CA PRO A 162 -2.27 5.00 -11.91
C PRO A 162 -3.69 4.90 -12.47
N PHE A 163 -3.90 5.04 -13.78
CA PHE A 163 -5.21 4.93 -14.43
C PHE A 163 -5.57 3.49 -14.81
N ALA A 164 -4.62 2.56 -14.83
CA ALA A 164 -4.80 1.21 -15.37
C ALA A 164 -5.85 0.36 -14.63
N PHE A 165 -6.08 0.59 -13.33
CA PHE A 165 -6.96 -0.28 -12.54
C PHE A 165 -8.45 0.08 -12.70
N ASP A 166 -8.83 1.35 -12.57
CA ASP A 166 -10.22 1.83 -12.53
C ASP A 166 -10.45 3.18 -13.22
N GLY A 167 -9.43 3.72 -13.90
CA GLY A 167 -9.50 5.02 -14.57
C GLY A 167 -9.40 6.23 -13.64
N GLU A 168 -9.28 6.03 -12.31
CA GLU A 168 -9.26 7.09 -11.30
C GLU A 168 -7.80 7.45 -10.87
N GLY A 169 -6.92 7.67 -11.85
CA GLY A 169 -5.47 7.85 -11.60
C GLY A 169 -5.11 9.06 -10.74
N ASN A 170 -6.00 10.04 -10.62
CA ASN A 170 -5.82 11.17 -9.71
C ASN A 170 -6.18 10.86 -8.24
N ARG A 171 -6.51 9.59 -7.94
CA ARG A 171 -6.79 9.15 -6.57
C ARG A 171 -5.53 8.56 -5.95
N PRO A 172 -5.14 9.00 -4.74
CA PRO A 172 -3.89 8.55 -4.12
C PRO A 172 -3.74 7.03 -3.99
N TYR A 173 -4.84 6.30 -3.78
CA TYR A 173 -4.81 4.84 -3.63
C TYR A 173 -4.34 4.08 -4.89
N ASN A 174 -4.34 4.76 -6.05
CA ASN A 174 -3.85 4.20 -7.31
C ASN A 174 -2.35 4.46 -7.55
N LEU A 175 -1.69 5.26 -6.72
CA LEU A 175 -0.26 5.51 -6.91
C LEU A 175 0.58 4.25 -6.79
N GLY A 176 1.59 4.15 -7.62
CA GLY A 176 2.65 3.13 -7.53
C GLY A 176 3.58 3.36 -6.34
N PRO A 177 4.41 2.37 -5.99
CA PRO A 177 5.45 2.54 -4.99
C PRO A 177 6.55 3.48 -5.49
N ASP A 178 7.22 4.16 -4.55
CA ASP A 178 8.31 5.09 -4.82
C ASP A 178 9.24 5.13 -3.59
N ALA A 179 10.55 4.94 -3.77
CA ALA A 179 11.49 4.93 -2.66
C ALA A 179 11.57 6.27 -1.91
N LEU A 180 11.16 7.37 -2.56
CA LEU A 180 11.10 8.73 -2.02
C LEU A 180 9.66 9.30 -2.10
N MET A 181 8.70 8.61 -1.55
CA MET A 181 7.29 9.02 -1.53
C MET A 181 7.02 10.03 -0.41
N VAL A 182 6.89 11.31 -0.73
CA VAL A 182 6.51 12.36 0.23
C VAL A 182 5.01 12.58 0.20
N ASN A 183 4.35 12.48 1.36
CA ASN A 183 2.93 12.76 1.60
C ASN A 183 2.00 12.08 0.58
N SER A 184 2.35 10.88 0.12
CA SER A 184 1.63 10.17 -0.95
C SER A 184 1.38 11.05 -2.18
N ARG A 185 2.24 12.00 -2.48
CA ARG A 185 2.10 13.04 -3.52
C ARG A 185 0.72 13.68 -3.56
N SER A 186 0.08 13.82 -2.40
CA SER A 186 -1.34 14.14 -2.30
C SER A 186 -1.58 15.53 -1.75
N PHE A 187 -2.65 16.13 -2.25
CA PHE A 187 -3.29 17.28 -1.67
C PHE A 187 -4.65 16.87 -1.10
N PHE A 188 -4.95 17.42 0.05
CA PHE A 188 -6.21 17.26 0.72
C PHE A 188 -6.97 18.58 0.69
N ILE A 189 -8.22 18.56 0.28
CA ILE A 189 -9.07 19.75 0.22
C ILE A 189 -10.24 19.54 1.16
N LYS A 190 -10.35 20.38 2.18
CA LYS A 190 -11.56 20.49 3.00
C LYS A 190 -12.57 21.33 2.25
N ILE A 191 -13.70 20.74 1.84
CA ILE A 191 -14.81 21.42 1.15
C ILE A 191 -15.87 21.77 2.20
N ARG A 192 -16.15 23.06 2.36
CA ARG A 192 -17.07 23.57 3.37
C ARG A 192 -18.16 24.41 2.70
N PRO A 193 -19.39 23.86 2.57
CA PRO A 193 -20.50 24.59 1.95
C PRO A 193 -20.98 25.74 2.85
N ASP A 194 -21.20 26.89 2.23
CA ASP A 194 -21.83 28.06 2.78
C ASP A 194 -23.11 28.35 1.99
N LYS A 195 -24.26 28.12 2.60
CA LYS A 195 -25.57 28.29 1.97
C LYS A 195 -25.87 29.76 1.65
N GLU A 196 -25.46 30.68 2.51
CA GLU A 196 -25.75 32.13 2.38
C GLU A 196 -24.91 32.71 1.24
N ALA A 197 -23.62 32.36 1.18
CA ALA A 197 -22.73 32.75 0.09
C ALA A 197 -23.02 32.01 -1.24
N GLY A 198 -23.80 30.92 -1.23
CA GLY A 198 -24.10 30.13 -2.42
C GLY A 198 -22.93 29.31 -2.96
N VAL A 199 -21.87 29.13 -2.19
CA VAL A 199 -20.63 28.47 -2.58
C VAL A 199 -20.16 27.44 -1.56
N ALA A 200 -19.28 26.54 -1.97
CA ALA A 200 -18.49 25.71 -1.06
C ALA A 200 -17.03 26.16 -1.11
N TYR A 201 -16.50 26.63 0.00
CA TYR A 201 -15.11 27.06 0.13
C TYR A 201 -14.16 25.87 0.13
N LEU A 202 -12.98 26.07 -0.45
CA LEU A 202 -11.92 25.06 -0.59
C LEU A 202 -10.72 25.43 0.26
N TYR A 203 -10.39 24.58 1.21
CA TYR A 203 -9.22 24.78 2.10
C TYR A 203 -8.20 23.67 1.81
N PRO A 204 -7.12 24.00 1.06
CA PRO A 204 -6.07 23.01 0.75
C PRO A 204 -5.19 22.72 1.96
N GLU A 205 -4.77 21.46 2.09
CA GLU A 205 -3.84 20.96 3.10
C GLU A 205 -2.89 19.91 2.45
N PRO A 206 -1.55 20.11 2.43
CA PRO A 206 -0.89 21.35 2.87
C PRO A 206 -1.19 22.54 1.94
N ARG A 207 -1.11 23.76 2.48
CA ARG A 207 -1.16 24.97 1.66
C ARG A 207 0.23 25.25 1.09
N ILE A 208 0.40 24.96 -0.18
CA ILE A 208 1.68 25.12 -0.92
C ILE A 208 1.54 26.27 -1.91
N ALA A 209 2.43 27.27 -1.83
CA ALA A 209 2.35 28.50 -2.63
C ALA A 209 2.43 28.25 -4.15
N GLY A 210 3.12 27.16 -4.57
CA GLY A 210 3.24 26.79 -5.98
C GLY A 210 1.99 26.15 -6.61
N VAL A 211 0.95 25.83 -5.80
CA VAL A 211 -0.29 25.19 -6.26
C VAL A 211 -1.47 26.15 -6.04
N LYS A 212 -2.13 26.53 -7.14
CA LYS A 212 -3.23 27.51 -7.12
C LYS A 212 -4.57 26.80 -7.28
N LEU A 213 -5.32 26.68 -6.20
CA LEU A 213 -6.70 26.21 -6.21
C LEU A 213 -7.69 27.38 -6.29
N PRO A 214 -8.90 27.19 -6.86
CA PRO A 214 -9.98 28.15 -6.70
C PRO A 214 -10.36 28.25 -5.22
N GLU A 215 -10.83 29.42 -4.79
CA GLU A 215 -11.26 29.65 -3.41
C GLU A 215 -12.55 28.90 -3.06
N SER A 216 -13.42 28.72 -4.06
CA SER A 216 -14.73 28.11 -3.88
C SER A 216 -15.27 27.41 -5.14
N ILE A 217 -16.31 26.63 -4.95
CA ILE A 217 -17.12 25.97 -6.00
C ILE A 217 -18.59 26.40 -5.81
N PRO A 218 -19.36 26.75 -6.87
CA PRO A 218 -20.79 27.05 -6.74
C PRO A 218 -21.58 25.87 -6.16
N LEU A 219 -22.62 26.16 -5.37
CA LEU A 219 -23.52 25.13 -4.82
C LEU A 219 -24.54 24.66 -5.85
N SER A 220 -25.02 23.41 -5.68
CA SER A 220 -26.19 22.86 -6.34
C SER A 220 -27.21 22.31 -5.36
N LYS A 221 -28.47 22.15 -5.81
CA LYS A 221 -29.58 21.55 -5.04
C LYS A 221 -29.64 20.02 -5.22
N GLU A 222 -28.76 19.44 -5.99
CA GLU A 222 -28.75 18.01 -6.31
C GLU A 222 -28.47 17.11 -5.11
N GLY A 223 -28.72 15.80 -5.29
CA GLY A 223 -28.39 14.78 -4.28
C GLY A 223 -26.89 14.54 -4.15
N CYS A 224 -26.45 14.06 -2.99
CA CYS A 224 -25.03 13.86 -2.65
C CYS A 224 -24.41 12.59 -3.30
N GLY A 225 -25.15 11.73 -3.98
CA GLY A 225 -24.68 10.39 -4.36
C GLY A 225 -23.36 10.35 -5.13
N ALA A 226 -23.23 11.15 -6.18
CA ALA A 226 -22.05 11.19 -7.05
C ALA A 226 -21.30 12.53 -6.96
N TRP A 227 -21.22 13.14 -5.80
CA TRP A 227 -20.72 14.50 -5.62
C TRP A 227 -19.30 14.72 -6.20
N ARG A 228 -18.42 13.70 -6.15
CA ARG A 228 -17.06 13.81 -6.73
C ARG A 228 -17.08 14.03 -8.24
N LYS A 229 -18.01 13.40 -8.95
CA LYS A 229 -18.22 13.62 -10.40
C LYS A 229 -18.91 14.96 -10.65
N GLN A 230 -19.81 15.37 -9.77
CA GLN A 230 -20.56 16.63 -9.91
C GLN A 230 -19.66 17.87 -9.79
N ILE A 231 -18.61 17.84 -8.98
CA ILE A 231 -17.62 18.93 -8.91
C ILE A 231 -16.75 19.01 -10.17
N ASN A 232 -16.77 18.00 -11.03
CA ASN A 232 -16.06 17.93 -12.31
C ASN A 232 -14.61 18.44 -12.25
N PRO A 233 -13.70 17.74 -11.52
CA PRO A 233 -12.33 18.17 -11.37
C PRO A 233 -11.57 18.12 -12.68
N ASP A 234 -10.75 19.13 -12.92
CA ASP A 234 -9.86 19.24 -14.07
C ASP A 234 -8.41 19.42 -13.58
N PHE A 235 -7.56 18.45 -13.90
CA PHE A 235 -6.15 18.41 -13.56
C PHE A 235 -5.25 18.56 -14.79
N SER A 236 -5.74 19.07 -15.92
CA SER A 236 -4.94 19.31 -17.13
C SER A 236 -3.78 20.25 -16.86
N ASN A 237 -3.95 21.23 -15.97
CA ASN A 237 -2.84 21.96 -15.38
C ASN A 237 -2.66 21.51 -13.91
N PRO A 238 -1.68 20.63 -13.61
CA PRO A 238 -1.55 20.05 -12.29
C PRO A 238 -1.15 21.03 -11.18
N LEU A 239 -0.57 22.18 -11.54
CA LEU A 239 -0.26 23.28 -10.60
C LEU A 239 -1.42 24.26 -10.41
N LYS A 240 -2.44 24.17 -11.25
CA LYS A 240 -3.65 25.01 -11.20
C LYS A 240 -4.90 24.18 -11.42
N PRO A 241 -5.19 23.21 -10.52
CA PRO A 241 -6.40 22.41 -10.60
C PRO A 241 -7.67 23.27 -10.61
N ALA A 242 -8.67 22.85 -11.37
CA ALA A 242 -9.95 23.52 -11.45
C ALA A 242 -11.10 22.55 -11.13
N PHE A 243 -12.24 23.12 -10.72
CA PHE A 243 -13.49 22.40 -10.51
C PHE A 243 -14.56 23.06 -11.37
N LYS A 244 -14.90 22.45 -12.49
CA LYS A 244 -15.80 23.03 -13.52
C LYS A 244 -17.28 22.80 -13.22
N GLY A 245 -17.60 22.02 -12.18
CA GLY A 245 -18.95 21.65 -11.77
C GLY A 245 -19.47 22.42 -10.58
N LYS A 246 -20.44 21.81 -9.87
CA LYS A 246 -21.09 22.37 -8.70
C LYS A 246 -21.03 21.37 -7.54
N PHE A 247 -20.97 21.90 -6.29
CA PHE A 247 -20.96 21.07 -5.11
C PHE A 247 -22.37 20.94 -4.52
N PRO A 248 -22.92 19.73 -4.30
CA PRO A 248 -24.25 19.56 -3.73
C PRO A 248 -24.31 19.99 -2.26
N LEU A 249 -25.15 20.98 -1.94
CA LEU A 249 -25.34 21.46 -0.57
C LEU A 249 -25.73 20.33 0.41
N LYS A 250 -26.56 19.38 -0.05
CA LYS A 250 -27.02 18.23 0.74
C LYS A 250 -25.89 17.30 1.20
N CYS A 251 -24.68 17.43 0.67
CA CYS A 251 -23.52 16.65 1.10
C CYS A 251 -23.02 17.06 2.49
N GLY A 252 -23.24 18.31 2.90
CA GLY A 252 -22.55 18.87 4.04
C GLY A 252 -21.03 18.94 3.82
N PRO A 253 -20.23 19.17 4.87
CA PRO A 253 -18.76 19.16 4.76
C PRO A 253 -18.21 17.86 4.18
N LYS A 254 -17.26 17.96 3.24
CA LYS A 254 -16.57 16.84 2.63
C LYS A 254 -15.08 17.09 2.54
N ASP A 255 -14.38 15.99 2.40
CA ASP A 255 -12.94 15.97 2.22
C ASP A 255 -12.63 15.30 0.87
N TYR A 256 -11.71 15.91 0.12
CA TYR A 256 -11.34 15.46 -1.21
C TYR A 256 -9.82 15.31 -1.30
N PHE A 257 -9.36 14.08 -1.53
CA PHE A 257 -7.97 13.76 -1.75
C PHE A 257 -7.71 13.60 -3.24
N TYR A 258 -6.64 14.22 -3.73
CA TYR A 258 -6.20 14.06 -5.10
C TYR A 258 -4.67 14.10 -5.24
N THR A 259 -4.19 13.55 -6.33
CA THR A 259 -2.81 13.66 -6.81
C THR A 259 -2.85 14.04 -8.27
N SER A 260 -2.05 15.01 -8.67
CA SER A 260 -1.98 15.50 -10.06
C SER A 260 -0.55 15.75 -10.52
N LEU A 261 0.38 15.85 -9.58
CA LEU A 261 1.79 16.12 -9.85
C LEU A 261 2.58 14.83 -10.00
N SER A 262 3.59 14.84 -10.85
CA SER A 262 4.62 13.80 -10.83
C SER A 262 5.38 13.83 -9.50
N ALA A 263 6.20 12.80 -9.22
CA ALA A 263 6.99 12.74 -8.00
C ALA A 263 7.92 13.94 -7.85
N ASP A 264 8.59 14.31 -8.93
CA ASP A 264 9.55 15.44 -8.92
C ASP A 264 8.84 16.79 -8.86
N GLN A 265 7.73 16.96 -9.57
CA GLN A 265 6.92 18.19 -9.48
C GLN A 265 6.37 18.41 -8.07
N TYR A 266 5.88 17.33 -7.42
CA TYR A 266 5.39 17.42 -6.05
C TYR A 266 6.52 17.82 -5.09
N LEU A 267 7.65 17.14 -5.18
CA LEU A 267 8.82 17.44 -4.35
C LEU A 267 9.34 18.86 -4.58
N GLN A 268 9.40 19.32 -5.85
CA GLN A 268 9.80 20.67 -6.22
C GLN A 268 8.97 21.75 -5.51
N VAL A 269 7.64 21.65 -5.60
CA VAL A 269 6.76 22.69 -5.03
C VAL A 269 6.73 22.65 -3.51
N VAL A 270 6.75 21.44 -2.93
CA VAL A 270 6.70 21.26 -1.48
C VAL A 270 8.01 21.69 -0.82
N PHE A 271 9.14 21.26 -1.37
CA PHE A 271 10.45 21.65 -0.85
C PHE A 271 10.67 23.16 -0.98
N ALA A 272 10.41 23.75 -2.15
CA ALA A 272 10.60 25.19 -2.38
C ALA A 272 9.76 26.05 -1.41
N ASP A 273 8.51 25.68 -1.18
CA ASP A 273 7.62 26.40 -0.24
C ASP A 273 8.11 26.26 1.20
N MET A 274 8.44 25.04 1.64
CA MET A 274 8.93 24.79 2.99
C MET A 274 10.28 25.43 3.26
N TRP A 275 11.20 25.33 2.31
CA TRP A 275 12.53 25.94 2.40
C TRP A 275 12.45 27.46 2.53
N LYS A 276 11.61 28.09 1.70
CA LYS A 276 11.36 29.52 1.79
C LYS A 276 10.74 29.91 3.14
N LYS A 277 9.75 29.16 3.63
CA LYS A 277 9.11 29.39 4.96
C LYS A 277 10.10 29.22 6.10
N ALA A 278 11.07 28.34 5.97
CA ALA A 278 12.16 28.16 6.92
C ALA A 278 13.25 29.26 6.80
N GLY A 279 13.08 30.24 5.91
CA GLY A 279 14.05 31.34 5.68
C GLY A 279 15.24 30.95 4.84
N GLY A 280 15.15 29.86 4.06
CA GLY A 280 16.19 29.43 3.15
C GLY A 280 16.04 30.01 1.73
N THR A 281 17.15 30.06 1.00
CA THR A 281 17.19 30.49 -0.41
C THR A 281 17.56 29.31 -1.29
N TRP A 282 16.79 29.12 -2.38
CA TRP A 282 17.03 28.09 -3.39
C TRP A 282 16.39 28.49 -4.72
N LYS A 283 17.14 28.32 -5.82
CA LYS A 283 16.71 28.61 -7.19
C LYS A 283 16.90 27.41 -8.12
N GLY A 284 17.38 26.27 -7.58
CA GLY A 284 17.60 25.05 -8.32
C GLY A 284 16.31 24.30 -8.70
N LYS A 285 16.50 23.11 -9.17
CA LYS A 285 15.40 22.20 -9.57
C LYS A 285 15.51 20.87 -8.81
N VAL A 286 14.40 20.16 -8.69
CA VAL A 286 14.42 18.73 -8.36
C VAL A 286 14.72 17.95 -9.63
N VAL A 287 15.77 17.15 -9.58
CA VAL A 287 16.26 16.32 -10.70
C VAL A 287 16.36 14.88 -10.20
N GLN A 288 15.88 13.93 -10.99
CA GLN A 288 16.08 12.52 -10.68
C GLN A 288 17.56 12.15 -10.84
N GLY A 289 18.10 11.43 -9.87
CA GLY A 289 19.47 10.93 -9.91
C GLY A 289 19.73 9.93 -8.80
N LYS A 290 20.93 9.41 -8.74
CA LYS A 290 21.42 8.49 -7.71
C LYS A 290 22.57 9.15 -6.95
N LEU A 291 22.67 8.91 -5.64
CA LEU A 291 23.86 9.23 -4.88
C LEU A 291 25.03 8.45 -5.48
N PRO A 292 26.20 9.08 -5.74
CA PRO A 292 27.36 8.38 -6.28
C PRO A 292 27.78 7.19 -5.40
N ASP A 293 28.27 6.12 -6.02
CA ASP A 293 28.68 4.90 -5.31
C ASP A 293 29.96 5.16 -4.48
N ASP A 294 30.78 6.15 -4.83
CA ASP A 294 31.98 6.62 -4.12
C ASP A 294 31.69 7.76 -3.13
N SER A 295 30.47 7.79 -2.57
CA SER A 295 30.00 8.86 -1.68
C SER A 295 30.27 8.62 -0.19
N ASP A 296 31.20 7.74 0.17
CA ASP A 296 31.51 7.43 1.57
C ASP A 296 31.93 8.68 2.40
N ASP A 297 32.58 9.65 1.76
CA ASP A 297 32.97 10.92 2.37
C ASP A 297 31.87 11.97 2.44
N TYR A 298 30.72 11.72 1.81
CA TYR A 298 29.60 12.67 1.80
C TYR A 298 29.01 12.85 3.19
N LYS A 299 28.48 14.03 3.45
CA LYS A 299 27.98 14.44 4.76
C LYS A 299 26.46 14.29 4.82
N VAL A 300 25.98 13.56 5.84
CA VAL A 300 24.55 13.54 6.15
C VAL A 300 24.19 14.81 6.90
N LEU A 301 23.48 15.72 6.22
CA LEU A 301 23.11 17.02 6.77
C LEU A 301 21.81 16.97 7.58
N ALA A 302 20.87 16.11 7.21
CA ALA A 302 19.64 15.88 7.99
C ALA A 302 19.07 14.48 7.72
N SER A 303 18.40 13.92 8.71
CA SER A 303 17.76 12.61 8.63
C SER A 303 16.36 12.65 9.20
N SER A 304 15.45 11.91 8.58
CA SER A 304 14.11 11.60 9.08
C SER A 304 13.96 10.08 9.20
N TYR A 305 13.28 9.65 10.25
CA TYR A 305 12.94 8.24 10.50
C TYR A 305 11.43 8.07 10.38
N SER A 306 10.99 6.96 9.78
CA SER A 306 9.57 6.63 9.73
C SER A 306 9.00 6.30 11.11
N GLU A 307 7.68 6.15 11.20
CA GLU A 307 7.05 5.37 12.27
C GLU A 307 7.61 3.93 12.28
N PRO A 308 7.62 3.25 13.43
CA PRO A 308 7.93 1.82 13.47
C PRO A 308 6.90 1.00 12.68
N LEU A 309 7.33 -0.17 12.19
CA LEU A 309 6.49 -1.05 11.37
C LEU A 309 5.13 -1.34 12.01
N THR A 310 5.05 -1.52 13.33
CA THR A 310 3.78 -1.72 14.06
C THR A 310 2.75 -0.65 13.76
N LYS A 311 3.17 0.62 13.78
CA LYS A 311 2.28 1.75 13.50
C LYS A 311 1.89 1.83 12.02
N LEU A 312 2.82 1.51 11.14
CA LEU A 312 2.56 1.45 9.69
C LEU A 312 1.57 0.33 9.35
N VAL A 313 1.72 -0.85 9.93
CA VAL A 313 0.78 -1.98 9.79
C VAL A 313 -0.59 -1.61 10.35
N TYR A 314 -0.65 -0.93 11.51
CA TYR A 314 -1.90 -0.43 12.06
C TYR A 314 -2.61 0.49 11.06
N ASN A 315 -1.93 1.50 10.53
CA ASN A 315 -2.51 2.44 9.57
C ASN A 315 -2.93 1.72 8.27
N MET A 316 -2.09 0.82 7.76
CA MET A 316 -2.38 0.04 6.56
C MET A 316 -3.67 -0.78 6.69
N ASN A 317 -3.82 -1.52 7.77
CA ASN A 317 -4.96 -2.43 7.96
C ASN A 317 -6.24 -1.67 8.36
N LYS A 318 -6.17 -0.72 9.31
CA LYS A 318 -7.32 0.07 9.75
C LYS A 318 -7.95 0.90 8.64
N TYR A 319 -7.11 1.55 7.82
CA TYR A 319 -7.58 2.48 6.77
C TYR A 319 -7.46 1.90 5.36
N SER A 320 -6.97 0.67 5.23
CA SER A 320 -6.79 -0.01 3.94
C SER A 320 -5.85 0.74 2.99
N ASP A 321 -4.77 1.31 3.53
CA ASP A 321 -3.83 2.12 2.76
C ASP A 321 -3.05 1.28 1.76
N ASN A 322 -3.23 1.58 0.46
CA ASN A 322 -2.57 0.84 -0.62
C ASN A 322 -1.11 1.25 -0.80
N ILE A 323 -0.76 2.49 -0.48
CA ILE A 323 0.60 3.00 -0.64
C ILE A 323 1.48 2.33 0.39
N ILE A 324 1.08 2.37 1.67
CA ILE A 324 1.80 1.68 2.74
C ILE A 324 1.93 0.19 2.40
N ALA A 325 0.87 -0.44 1.89
CA ALA A 325 0.91 -1.86 1.54
C ALA A 325 1.93 -2.18 0.42
N ARG A 326 1.99 -1.38 -0.64
CA ARG A 326 2.93 -1.56 -1.75
C ARG A 326 4.37 -1.31 -1.31
N GLN A 327 4.61 -0.28 -0.50
CA GLN A 327 5.92 0.05 0.07
C GLN A 327 6.41 -1.07 1.00
N LEU A 328 5.57 -1.54 1.93
CA LEU A 328 5.90 -2.64 2.82
C LEU A 328 6.15 -3.94 2.04
N PHE A 329 5.36 -4.20 1.00
CA PHE A 329 5.55 -5.38 0.16
C PHE A 329 6.93 -5.38 -0.51
N LEU A 330 7.34 -4.25 -1.12
CA LEU A 330 8.68 -4.10 -1.68
C LEU A 330 9.78 -4.22 -0.63
N ALA A 331 9.55 -3.69 0.57
CA ALA A 331 10.52 -3.80 1.65
C ALA A 331 10.82 -5.25 2.04
N LEU A 332 9.93 -6.22 1.74
CA LEU A 332 10.13 -7.65 1.98
C LEU A 332 11.17 -8.27 1.04
N ALA A 333 11.47 -7.65 -0.10
CA ALA A 333 12.41 -8.22 -1.06
C ALA A 333 13.76 -8.49 -0.40
N LYS A 334 14.23 -9.73 -0.50
CA LYS A 334 15.58 -10.14 -0.14
C LYS A 334 16.48 -9.78 -1.31
N THR A 335 17.36 -8.83 -1.13
CA THR A 335 18.36 -8.41 -2.10
C THR A 335 19.73 -8.48 -1.45
N GLN A 336 20.78 -8.57 -2.25
CA GLN A 336 22.13 -8.39 -1.75
C GLN A 336 22.29 -6.96 -1.21
N LYS A 337 23.39 -6.73 -0.47
CA LYS A 337 23.71 -5.37 -0.01
C LYS A 337 23.79 -4.44 -1.23
N ASP A 338 23.13 -3.30 -1.15
CA ASP A 338 23.12 -2.23 -2.16
C ASP A 338 22.36 -2.56 -3.48
N GLU A 339 21.76 -3.75 -3.61
CA GLU A 339 20.85 -4.05 -4.72
C GLU A 339 19.45 -3.44 -4.48
N PRO A 340 18.84 -2.86 -5.52
CA PRO A 340 17.51 -2.29 -5.40
C PRO A 340 16.45 -3.38 -5.18
N LYS A 341 15.45 -3.05 -4.38
CA LYS A 341 14.31 -3.93 -4.10
C LYS A 341 13.31 -3.88 -5.25
N ASN A 342 12.83 -5.04 -5.67
CA ASN A 342 11.88 -5.19 -6.77
C ASN A 342 10.69 -6.09 -6.41
N LEU A 343 9.67 -6.10 -7.28
CA LEU A 343 8.44 -6.87 -7.04
C LEU A 343 8.67 -8.38 -7.08
N GLU A 344 9.60 -8.86 -7.88
CA GLU A 344 9.90 -10.29 -7.99
C GLU A 344 10.52 -10.81 -6.70
N GLY A 345 11.54 -10.12 -6.20
CA GLY A 345 12.15 -10.45 -4.90
C GLY A 345 11.17 -10.36 -3.73
N ALA A 346 10.24 -9.40 -3.77
CA ALA A 346 9.18 -9.29 -2.75
C ALA A 346 8.20 -10.47 -2.81
N ARG A 347 7.78 -10.87 -4.01
CA ARG A 347 6.92 -12.06 -4.20
C ARG A 347 7.63 -13.33 -3.73
N ALA A 348 8.90 -13.51 -4.12
CA ALA A 348 9.72 -14.65 -3.70
C ALA A 348 9.80 -14.75 -2.17
N ALA A 349 10.07 -13.63 -1.48
CA ALA A 349 10.13 -13.60 -0.02
C ALA A 349 8.80 -13.99 0.64
N VAL A 350 7.67 -13.53 0.10
CA VAL A 350 6.34 -13.90 0.61
C VAL A 350 6.02 -15.37 0.34
N TYR A 351 6.37 -15.89 -0.83
CA TYR A 351 6.14 -17.32 -1.14
C TYR A 351 7.00 -18.24 -0.28
N GLU A 352 8.26 -17.90 -0.05
CA GLU A 352 9.14 -18.63 0.86
C GLU A 352 8.59 -18.64 2.29
N TRP A 353 8.16 -17.48 2.78
CA TRP A 353 7.50 -17.36 4.09
C TRP A 353 6.22 -18.19 4.15
N ALA A 354 5.35 -18.14 3.13
CA ALA A 354 4.12 -18.91 3.09
C ALA A 354 4.40 -20.43 3.05
N ALA A 355 5.44 -20.85 2.33
CA ALA A 355 5.87 -22.25 2.30
C ALA A 355 6.33 -22.74 3.69
N SER A 356 7.01 -21.90 4.48
CA SER A 356 7.36 -22.24 5.88
C SER A 356 6.13 -22.48 6.77
N LEU A 357 4.99 -21.87 6.43
CA LEU A 357 3.70 -22.09 7.06
C LEU A 357 2.91 -23.27 6.44
N LYS A 358 3.52 -24.02 5.52
CA LYS A 358 2.91 -25.12 4.77
C LYS A 358 1.67 -24.70 3.95
N ILE A 359 1.62 -23.47 3.49
CA ILE A 359 0.59 -22.98 2.57
C ILE A 359 0.93 -23.47 1.15
N PRO A 360 0.06 -24.22 0.46
CA PRO A 360 0.32 -24.71 -0.88
C PRO A 360 0.47 -23.55 -1.88
N PRO A 361 1.38 -23.60 -2.86
CA PRO A 361 1.54 -22.56 -3.88
C PRO A 361 0.25 -22.28 -4.66
N SER A 362 -0.60 -23.28 -4.88
CA SER A 362 -1.92 -23.11 -5.52
C SER A 362 -2.92 -22.30 -4.72
N SER A 363 -2.68 -22.11 -3.42
CA SER A 363 -3.58 -21.40 -2.49
C SER A 363 -3.29 -19.91 -2.36
N LEU A 364 -2.14 -19.45 -2.88
CA LEU A 364 -1.68 -18.07 -2.72
C LEU A 364 -0.99 -17.59 -4.00
N LYS A 365 -1.62 -16.62 -4.68
CA LYS A 365 -1.00 -15.81 -5.72
C LYS A 365 -1.07 -14.35 -5.28
N ILE A 366 0.08 -13.72 -5.09
CA ILE A 366 0.16 -12.32 -4.65
C ILE A 366 0.89 -11.48 -5.70
N ASP A 367 0.37 -10.29 -5.99
CA ASP A 367 0.91 -9.39 -7.00
C ASP A 367 1.75 -8.26 -6.38
N ASN A 368 1.10 -7.35 -5.66
CA ASN A 368 1.70 -6.09 -5.18
C ASN A 368 1.45 -5.80 -3.68
N GLY A 369 0.98 -6.78 -2.95
CA GLY A 369 0.74 -6.69 -1.50
C GLY A 369 -0.46 -5.86 -1.06
N SER A 370 -1.03 -5.00 -1.93
CA SER A 370 -2.16 -4.13 -1.56
C SER A 370 -3.53 -4.75 -1.79
N GLY A 371 -3.60 -5.76 -2.67
CA GLY A 371 -4.85 -6.36 -3.14
C GLY A 371 -5.60 -5.53 -4.19
N LEU A 372 -5.10 -4.34 -4.54
CA LEU A 372 -5.58 -3.60 -5.72
C LEU A 372 -4.92 -4.23 -6.97
N SER A 373 -5.45 -5.37 -7.37
CA SER A 373 -4.90 -6.24 -8.41
C SER A 373 -6.00 -7.14 -8.99
N ARG A 374 -5.90 -7.45 -10.28
CA ARG A 374 -6.77 -8.41 -10.97
C ARG A 374 -6.22 -9.84 -10.93
N THR A 375 -4.96 -10.01 -10.49
CA THR A 375 -4.25 -11.31 -10.53
C THR A 375 -4.00 -11.90 -9.15
N THR A 376 -4.10 -11.12 -8.08
CA THR A 376 -4.00 -11.64 -6.70
C THR A 376 -5.18 -12.56 -6.41
N ALA A 377 -4.89 -13.78 -5.97
CA ALA A 377 -5.89 -14.78 -5.62
C ALA A 377 -5.42 -15.59 -4.40
N ILE A 378 -6.25 -15.69 -3.38
CA ILE A 378 -5.90 -16.30 -2.09
C ILE A 378 -7.07 -17.18 -1.63
N SER A 379 -6.77 -18.40 -1.19
CA SER A 379 -7.78 -19.31 -0.62
C SER A 379 -8.10 -18.93 0.83
N THR A 380 -9.32 -19.28 1.30
CA THR A 380 -9.68 -19.09 2.71
C THR A 380 -8.86 -19.99 3.63
N ASP A 381 -8.38 -21.14 3.16
CA ASP A 381 -7.46 -21.99 3.92
C ASP A 381 -6.10 -21.30 4.14
N ALA A 382 -5.56 -20.59 3.15
CA ALA A 382 -4.36 -19.80 3.33
C ALA A 382 -4.56 -18.68 4.36
N PHE A 383 -5.70 -17.96 4.29
CA PHE A 383 -6.02 -16.92 5.27
C PHE A 383 -6.10 -17.46 6.71
N VAL A 384 -6.84 -18.54 6.96
CA VAL A 384 -6.96 -19.07 8.33
C VAL A 384 -5.65 -19.66 8.84
N THR A 385 -4.81 -20.19 7.95
CA THR A 385 -3.46 -20.64 8.30
C THR A 385 -2.62 -19.48 8.81
N VAL A 386 -2.59 -18.36 8.07
CA VAL A 386 -1.87 -17.15 8.49
C VAL A 386 -2.45 -16.56 9.77
N LEU A 387 -3.77 -16.45 9.88
CA LEU A 387 -4.43 -15.91 11.08
C LEU A 387 -4.12 -16.74 12.34
N LYS A 388 -4.20 -18.08 12.26
CA LYS A 388 -3.87 -18.97 13.38
C LYS A 388 -2.38 -18.90 13.72
N HIS A 389 -1.52 -18.82 12.70
CA HIS A 389 -0.08 -18.65 12.91
C HIS A 389 0.22 -17.35 13.67
N MET A 390 -0.33 -16.24 13.22
CA MET A 390 -0.12 -14.93 13.87
C MET A 390 -0.74 -14.84 15.26
N TRP A 391 -1.83 -15.56 15.52
CA TRP A 391 -2.40 -15.66 16.86
C TRP A 391 -1.44 -16.29 17.88
N ASN A 392 -0.61 -17.24 17.43
CA ASN A 392 0.37 -17.93 18.26
C ASN A 392 1.79 -17.33 18.19
N ALA A 393 1.97 -16.28 17.38
CA ALA A 393 3.27 -15.62 17.20
C ALA A 393 3.53 -14.55 18.27
N PRO A 394 4.81 -14.25 18.60
CA PRO A 394 5.13 -13.15 19.51
C PRO A 394 4.56 -11.79 19.08
N GLN A 395 4.34 -11.58 17.77
CA GLN A 395 3.79 -10.34 17.19
C GLN A 395 2.25 -10.31 17.20
N MET A 396 1.59 -11.22 17.90
CA MET A 396 0.12 -11.30 17.96
C MET A 396 -0.52 -9.97 18.39
N PRO A 397 -0.07 -9.28 19.44
CA PRO A 397 -0.70 -8.05 19.88
C PRO A 397 -0.70 -6.96 18.79
N GLU A 398 0.43 -6.75 18.12
CA GLU A 398 0.57 -5.77 17.05
C GLU A 398 -0.29 -6.13 15.83
N PHE A 399 -0.29 -7.41 15.46
CA PHE A 399 -1.09 -7.89 14.33
C PHE A 399 -2.60 -7.75 14.60
N VAL A 400 -3.08 -8.26 15.73
CA VAL A 400 -4.52 -8.25 16.06
C VAL A 400 -5.03 -6.83 16.25
N SER A 401 -4.30 -5.96 16.97
CA SER A 401 -4.69 -4.56 17.17
C SER A 401 -4.75 -3.75 15.87
N SER A 402 -4.02 -4.17 14.84
CA SER A 402 -4.03 -3.51 13.54
C SER A 402 -5.31 -3.77 12.73
N LEU A 403 -6.03 -4.85 12.99
CA LEU A 403 -7.23 -5.21 12.24
C LEU A 403 -8.41 -4.29 12.59
N PRO A 404 -9.25 -3.88 11.61
CA PRO A 404 -10.41 -3.05 11.86
C PRO A 404 -11.49 -3.83 12.63
N ILE A 405 -12.14 -3.15 13.59
CA ILE A 405 -13.19 -3.71 14.42
C ILE A 405 -14.54 -3.30 13.85
N SER A 406 -15.43 -4.30 13.62
CA SER A 406 -16.76 -4.06 13.07
C SER A 406 -17.60 -3.16 13.99
N GLY A 407 -18.22 -2.13 13.42
CA GLY A 407 -19.01 -1.13 14.14
C GLY A 407 -18.19 -0.13 14.98
N VAL A 408 -16.86 -0.28 15.08
CA VAL A 408 -16.02 0.53 16.00
C VAL A 408 -15.06 1.42 15.23
N ASP A 409 -14.19 0.86 14.40
CA ASP A 409 -13.11 1.64 13.81
C ASP A 409 -12.75 1.28 12.34
N GLY A 410 -11.84 2.05 11.79
CA GLY A 410 -11.27 1.83 10.46
C GLY A 410 -12.33 1.72 9.35
N THR A 411 -12.06 0.88 8.35
CA THR A 411 -12.97 0.65 7.22
C THR A 411 -14.23 -0.13 7.61
N MET A 412 -14.25 -0.74 8.80
CA MET A 412 -15.36 -1.52 9.33
C MET A 412 -16.31 -0.70 10.23
N ARG A 413 -15.99 0.57 10.53
CA ARG A 413 -16.73 1.43 11.45
C ARG A 413 -18.24 1.55 11.15
N LYS A 414 -18.61 1.53 9.87
CA LYS A 414 -20.01 1.64 9.43
C LYS A 414 -20.68 0.27 9.19
N ARG A 415 -20.00 -0.82 9.47
CA ARG A 415 -20.58 -2.16 9.40
C ARG A 415 -21.36 -2.42 10.67
N HIS A 416 -22.66 -2.76 10.51
CA HIS A 416 -23.47 -3.11 11.66
C HIS A 416 -22.97 -4.42 12.28
N VAL A 417 -22.82 -4.39 13.59
CA VAL A 417 -22.77 -5.60 14.40
C VAL A 417 -24.23 -6.02 14.58
N ALA A 418 -24.58 -7.21 14.13
CA ALA A 418 -25.90 -7.78 14.37
C ALA A 418 -26.07 -8.10 15.84
#